data_013aabd324e45528974c358648e47d84
#
_entry.id   013aabd324e45528974c358648e47d84
#
_cell.length_a   1.000
_cell.length_b   1.000
_cell.length_c   1.000
_cell.angle_alpha   90.00
_cell.angle_beta   90.00
_cell.angle_gamma   90.00
#
_symmetry.space_group_name_H-M   'P 1'
#
loop_
_entity.id
_entity.type
_entity.pdbx_description
1 polymer ?
#
loop_
_entity_poly.entity_id
_entity_poly.type
_entity_poly.pdbx_seq_one_letter_code
_entity_poly.pdbx_strand_id
1 'polypeptide(L)'
;SMTDLAPLAPMALPDSLAQRSSLADSLSLGDSTQVADSMAVMENIEQEPPKDTTRIGFLEALKNVRIFRKDMQVVCDSLVYSDLDSLARMYIEPVIWQEETRQYSSDSLFVAVTQGGIEKASLMGNAFIAIQEDTVHYDQIKSTEMMAYFDDKGGLRRFDALGGASAMFYLEENDALATVNKADSK
;
A
#
# COMPACT_ATOMS: atom_id res chain seq x y z
N SER A 1 -16.04 3.12 -32.64
CA SER A 1 -16.30 1.93 -31.84
C SER A 1 -15.52 2.07 -30.54
N MET A 2 -16.22 2.46 -29.50
CA MET A 2 -15.70 2.55 -28.14
C MET A 2 -15.54 1.14 -27.60
N THR A 3 -14.32 0.81 -27.22
CA THR A 3 -13.99 -0.47 -26.61
C THR A 3 -14.29 -0.42 -25.12
N ASP A 4 -15.17 -1.30 -24.71
CA ASP A 4 -15.64 -1.56 -23.35
C ASP A 4 -14.45 -1.81 -22.38
N LEU A 5 -14.31 -0.97 -21.38
CA LEU A 5 -13.29 -1.07 -20.34
C LEU A 5 -13.90 -1.73 -19.11
N ALA A 6 -13.64 -3.03 -18.94
CA ALA A 6 -14.01 -3.76 -17.75
C ALA A 6 -13.24 -3.24 -16.50
N PRO A 7 -13.87 -3.22 -15.31
CA PRO A 7 -13.22 -2.77 -14.09
C PRO A 7 -12.05 -3.67 -13.70
N LEU A 8 -10.94 -3.05 -13.29
CA LEU A 8 -9.72 -3.72 -12.88
C LEU A 8 -9.94 -4.52 -11.60
N ALA A 9 -9.68 -5.81 -11.67
CA ALA A 9 -9.55 -6.67 -10.51
C ALA A 9 -8.33 -6.23 -9.65
N PRO A 10 -8.44 -6.33 -8.32
CA PRO A 10 -7.30 -6.07 -7.44
C PRO A 10 -6.14 -6.99 -7.78
N MET A 11 -4.91 -6.50 -7.63
CA MET A 11 -3.70 -7.32 -7.77
C MET A 11 -3.80 -8.53 -6.85
N ALA A 12 -4.06 -9.70 -7.41
CA ALA A 12 -3.89 -10.96 -6.72
C ALA A 12 -2.39 -11.19 -6.52
N LEU A 13 -1.95 -11.22 -5.28
CA LEU A 13 -0.69 -11.83 -4.89
C LEU A 13 -0.78 -13.33 -5.22
N PRO A 14 0.32 -13.99 -5.60
CA PRO A 14 0.27 -15.41 -6.00
C PRO A 14 -0.28 -16.28 -4.88
N ASP A 15 -1.25 -17.12 -5.24
CA ASP A 15 -1.85 -18.19 -4.42
C ASP A 15 -0.78 -19.17 -3.91
N SER A 16 -0.22 -18.94 -2.75
CA SER A 16 0.60 -19.94 -2.06
C SER A 16 0.26 -20.15 -0.57
N LEU A 17 -0.84 -19.59 -0.08
CA LEU A 17 -1.24 -19.72 1.33
C LEU A 17 -2.59 -20.43 1.57
N ALA A 18 -3.17 -21.08 0.58
CA ALA A 18 -4.40 -21.84 0.75
C ALA A 18 -4.15 -23.35 0.62
N GLN A 19 -3.41 -23.97 1.54
CA GLN A 19 -3.49 -25.41 1.83
C GLN A 19 -2.73 -25.78 3.10
N ARG A 20 -3.39 -25.67 4.24
CA ARG A 20 -3.13 -26.48 5.44
C ARG A 20 -4.28 -26.36 6.43
N SER A 21 -5.35 -27.09 6.14
CA SER A 21 -6.27 -27.57 7.19
C SER A 21 -6.77 -28.93 6.75
N SER A 22 -6.33 -29.93 7.44
CA SER A 22 -7.04 -31.17 7.81
C SER A 22 -6.05 -32.30 7.97
N LEU A 23 -5.82 -32.68 9.19
CA LEU A 23 -5.62 -34.06 9.63
C LEU A 23 -5.68 -34.08 11.14
N ALA A 24 -6.91 -34.10 11.64
CA ALA A 24 -7.21 -34.69 12.92
C ALA A 24 -7.98 -35.95 12.59
N ASP A 25 -7.45 -37.11 12.89
CA ASP A 25 -8.22 -38.15 13.53
C ASP A 25 -7.39 -39.42 13.82
N SER A 26 -7.75 -40.03 14.97
CA SER A 26 -7.58 -41.43 15.36
C SER A 26 -6.20 -41.88 15.84
N LEU A 27 -6.10 -42.39 17.04
CA LEU A 27 -6.51 -43.64 17.65
C LEU A 27 -5.86 -43.79 19.01
N SER A 28 -6.61 -43.99 20.02
CA SER A 28 -7.07 -45.18 20.75
C SER A 28 -6.05 -45.86 21.66
N LEU A 29 -6.47 -45.89 22.92
CA LEU A 29 -6.23 -46.79 24.05
C LEU A 29 -5.20 -47.92 23.94
N GLY A 30 -4.38 -48.01 24.97
CA GLY A 30 -3.64 -49.18 25.36
C GLY A 30 -3.13 -49.01 26.81
N ASP A 31 -3.85 -49.66 27.71
CA ASP A 31 -3.59 -49.85 29.11
C ASP A 31 -2.28 -50.67 29.34
N SER A 32 -1.46 -50.30 30.28
CA SER A 32 -0.81 -51.20 31.23
C SER A 32 0.16 -50.49 32.19
N THR A 33 -0.12 -50.64 33.43
CA THR A 33 0.69 -50.41 34.65
C THR A 33 2.10 -51.00 34.57
N GLN A 34 3.13 -50.24 35.03
CA GLN A 34 4.11 -50.74 36.02
C GLN A 34 4.93 -49.56 36.62
N VAL A 35 4.98 -49.61 37.92
CA VAL A 35 5.80 -48.77 38.81
C VAL A 35 7.26 -49.20 38.78
N ALA A 36 8.18 -48.29 38.64
CA ALA A 36 9.53 -48.41 39.16
C ALA A 36 10.19 -47.03 39.34
N ASP A 37 10.49 -46.80 40.56
CA ASP A 37 11.31 -45.77 41.16
C ASP A 37 12.63 -45.55 40.43
N SER A 38 12.92 -44.31 40.05
CA SER A 38 14.27 -43.87 39.75
C SER A 38 14.34 -42.34 39.79
N MET A 39 15.13 -41.83 40.69
CA MET A 39 15.54 -40.43 40.78
C MET A 39 15.94 -39.89 39.42
N ALA A 40 15.10 -39.07 38.83
CA ALA A 40 15.46 -38.30 37.63
C ALA A 40 16.08 -36.98 38.08
N VAL A 41 17.35 -36.83 37.78
CA VAL A 41 18.07 -35.57 37.67
C VAL A 41 17.21 -34.64 36.82
N MET A 42 16.79 -33.50 37.37
CA MET A 42 16.20 -32.41 36.61
C MET A 42 17.29 -31.81 35.73
N GLU A 43 17.43 -32.34 34.56
CA GLU A 43 18.14 -31.68 33.47
C GLU A 43 17.26 -30.52 33.02
N ASN A 44 17.67 -29.34 33.41
CA ASN A 44 17.01 -28.08 33.00
C ASN A 44 17.27 -27.89 31.49
N ILE A 45 16.42 -28.50 30.67
CA ILE A 45 16.45 -28.25 29.23
C ILE A 45 15.88 -26.83 29.05
N GLU A 46 16.78 -25.87 28.96
CA GLU A 46 16.50 -24.55 28.46
C GLU A 46 15.94 -24.74 27.03
N GLN A 47 14.62 -24.81 26.90
CA GLN A 47 13.97 -24.81 25.61
C GLN A 47 14.25 -23.45 24.97
N GLU A 48 15.17 -23.44 24.00
CA GLU A 48 15.29 -22.28 23.11
C GLU A 48 13.89 -21.91 22.58
N PRO A 49 13.53 -20.64 22.61
CA PRO A 49 12.22 -20.21 22.03
C PRO A 49 12.13 -20.69 20.59
N PRO A 50 10.96 -21.16 20.13
CA PRO A 50 10.79 -21.65 18.78
C PRO A 50 11.25 -20.55 17.80
N LYS A 51 12.23 -20.88 16.96
CA LYS A 51 12.69 -19.97 15.91
C LYS A 51 11.51 -19.70 14.99
N ASP A 52 11.11 -18.43 14.91
CA ASP A 52 10.15 -18.01 13.90
C ASP A 52 10.76 -18.24 12.51
N THR A 53 10.17 -19.15 11.76
CA THR A 53 10.58 -19.52 10.40
C THR A 53 9.66 -18.95 9.35
N THR A 54 8.85 -17.94 9.72
CA THR A 54 7.96 -17.25 8.77
C THR A 54 8.78 -16.67 7.62
N ARG A 55 8.41 -17.02 6.39
CA ARG A 55 9.05 -16.44 5.21
C ARG A 55 8.48 -15.05 4.97
N ILE A 56 9.35 -14.07 4.89
CA ILE A 56 9.00 -12.68 4.56
C ILE A 56 9.30 -12.45 3.09
N GLY A 57 8.30 -11.98 2.34
CA GLY A 57 8.47 -11.48 0.97
C GLY A 57 9.16 -10.12 1.00
N PHE A 58 10.12 -9.95 0.12
CA PHE A 58 10.87 -8.70 -0.04
C PHE A 58 11.10 -8.43 -1.53
N LEU A 59 10.87 -7.20 -1.95
CA LEU A 59 11.15 -6.72 -3.31
C LEU A 59 12.00 -5.46 -3.21
N GLU A 60 13.12 -5.44 -3.91
CA GLU A 60 13.93 -4.26 -4.11
C GLU A 60 14.18 -4.03 -5.59
N ALA A 61 13.93 -2.81 -6.04
CA ALA A 61 14.23 -2.38 -7.40
C ALA A 61 15.00 -1.05 -7.33
N LEU A 62 16.14 -0.96 -8.01
CA LEU A 62 17.06 0.16 -7.93
C LEU A 62 17.35 0.72 -9.33
N LYS A 63 17.47 2.03 -9.40
CA LYS A 63 17.82 2.84 -10.58
C LYS A 63 16.75 2.84 -11.67
N ASN A 64 16.12 3.99 -11.84
CA ASN A 64 15.13 4.24 -12.89
C ASN A 64 13.98 3.22 -12.90
N VAL A 65 13.40 2.98 -11.74
CA VAL A 65 12.26 2.07 -11.59
C VAL A 65 11.06 2.64 -12.33
N ARG A 66 10.42 1.80 -13.13
CA ARG A 66 9.18 2.14 -13.86
C ARG A 66 8.17 1.04 -13.69
N ILE A 67 6.98 1.41 -13.24
CA ILE A 67 5.85 0.50 -13.07
C ILE A 67 4.75 0.93 -14.03
N PHE A 68 4.24 -0.01 -14.82
CA PHE A 68 3.16 0.23 -15.76
C PHE A 68 1.97 -0.65 -15.43
N ARG A 69 0.84 -0.03 -15.27
CA ARG A 69 -0.47 -0.66 -15.22
C ARG A 69 -1.38 0.04 -16.23
N LYS A 70 -2.53 -0.53 -16.49
CA LYS A 70 -3.49 0.00 -17.47
C LYS A 70 -3.94 1.43 -17.14
N ASP A 71 -4.10 1.70 -15.86
CA ASP A 71 -4.65 2.94 -15.29
C ASP A 71 -3.62 3.76 -14.49
N MET A 72 -2.39 3.27 -14.38
CA MET A 72 -1.40 3.91 -13.53
C MET A 72 0.01 3.67 -14.06
N GLN A 73 0.82 4.72 -14.01
CA GLN A 73 2.25 4.67 -14.28
C GLN A 73 3.00 5.26 -13.10
N VAL A 74 4.10 4.65 -12.71
CA VAL A 74 4.98 5.12 -11.64
C VAL A 74 6.41 5.19 -12.13
N VAL A 75 7.10 6.25 -11.80
CA VAL A 75 8.54 6.41 -12.01
C VAL A 75 9.17 6.83 -10.68
N CYS A 76 10.24 6.17 -10.28
CA CYS A 76 11.07 6.57 -9.14
C CYS A 76 12.52 6.07 -9.37
N ASP A 77 13.46 6.49 -8.53
CA ASP A 77 14.82 5.93 -8.60
C ASP A 77 14.86 4.55 -7.96
N SER A 78 14.24 4.39 -6.79
CA SER A 78 14.27 3.12 -6.06
C SER A 78 12.92 2.81 -5.41
N LEU A 79 12.62 1.51 -5.36
CA LEU A 79 11.43 0.93 -4.73
C LEU A 79 11.85 -0.20 -3.81
N VAL A 80 11.35 -0.18 -2.58
CA VAL A 80 11.48 -1.26 -1.60
C VAL A 80 10.11 -1.63 -1.09
N TYR A 81 9.78 -2.93 -1.11
CA TYR A 81 8.57 -3.48 -0.51
C TYR A 81 8.92 -4.63 0.44
N SER A 82 8.23 -4.74 1.55
CA SER A 82 8.36 -5.85 2.49
C SER A 82 6.98 -6.29 3.00
N ASP A 83 6.77 -7.61 3.04
CA ASP A 83 5.58 -8.20 3.67
C ASP A 83 5.54 -7.99 5.18
N LEU A 84 6.70 -7.71 5.81
CA LEU A 84 6.80 -7.53 7.25
C LEU A 84 5.92 -6.39 7.76
N ASP A 85 5.85 -5.31 7.01
CA ASP A 85 5.07 -4.13 7.32
C ASP A 85 4.08 -3.76 6.21
N SER A 86 4.06 -4.55 5.15
CA SER A 86 3.21 -4.35 3.96
C SER A 86 3.33 -2.96 3.36
N LEU A 87 4.53 -2.38 3.40
CA LEU A 87 4.79 -1.02 2.98
C LEU A 87 5.69 -0.97 1.75
N ALA A 88 5.19 -0.39 0.67
CA ALA A 88 5.97 -0.02 -0.51
C ALA A 88 6.55 1.38 -0.30
N ARG A 89 7.86 1.52 -0.43
CA ARG A 89 8.61 2.75 -0.28
C ARG A 89 9.27 3.12 -1.59
N MET A 90 8.98 4.30 -2.08
CA MET A 90 9.55 4.85 -3.31
C MET A 90 10.34 6.11 -2.95
N TYR A 91 11.55 6.20 -3.46
CA TYR A 91 12.48 7.26 -3.12
C TYR A 91 12.98 7.98 -4.36
N ILE A 92 13.42 9.22 -4.12
CA ILE A 92 14.00 10.13 -5.09
C ILE A 92 12.99 10.50 -6.18
N GLU A 93 12.21 11.53 -5.84
CA GLU A 93 11.25 12.18 -6.72
C GLU A 93 10.27 11.21 -7.41
N PRO A 94 9.56 10.34 -6.65
CA PRO A 94 8.55 9.49 -7.23
C PRO A 94 7.45 10.32 -7.87
N VAL A 95 7.04 9.93 -9.08
CA VAL A 95 5.89 10.49 -9.79
C VAL A 95 4.95 9.37 -10.18
N ILE A 96 3.67 9.58 -9.87
CA ILE A 96 2.57 8.70 -10.26
C ILE A 96 1.64 9.46 -11.21
N TRP A 97 1.32 8.85 -12.33
CA TRP A 97 0.21 9.28 -13.19
C TRP A 97 -0.91 8.26 -13.10
N GLN A 98 -2.12 8.73 -12.87
CA GLN A 98 -3.31 7.91 -12.74
C GLN A 98 -4.41 8.42 -13.69
N GLU A 99 -5.07 7.49 -14.41
CA GLU A 99 -6.20 7.76 -15.29
C GLU A 99 -5.92 8.88 -16.32
N GLU A 100 -4.65 9.07 -16.71
CA GLU A 100 -4.19 10.10 -17.63
C GLU A 100 -4.45 11.56 -17.19
N THR A 101 -5.25 11.76 -16.14
CA THR A 101 -5.71 13.08 -15.66
C THR A 101 -5.13 13.50 -14.33
N ARG A 102 -4.49 12.58 -13.59
CA ARG A 102 -3.98 12.87 -12.25
C ARG A 102 -2.49 12.59 -12.14
N GLN A 103 -1.78 13.53 -11.54
CA GLN A 103 -0.36 13.38 -11.22
C GLN A 103 -0.13 13.61 -9.73
N TYR A 104 0.69 12.77 -9.15
CA TYR A 104 1.14 12.87 -7.76
C TYR A 104 2.66 12.85 -7.75
N SER A 105 3.28 13.74 -6.99
CA SER A 105 4.75 13.78 -6.82
C SER A 105 5.16 14.23 -5.43
N SER A 106 6.33 13.79 -5.00
CA SER A 106 6.94 14.15 -3.70
C SER A 106 8.42 13.77 -3.69
N ASP A 107 9.15 14.09 -2.63
CA ASP A 107 10.54 13.62 -2.48
C ASP A 107 10.60 12.12 -2.18
N SER A 108 9.58 11.59 -1.45
CA SER A 108 9.40 10.17 -1.17
C SER A 108 7.92 9.83 -1.08
N LEU A 109 7.55 8.61 -1.47
CA LEU A 109 6.18 8.10 -1.41
C LEU A 109 6.15 6.76 -0.68
N PHE A 110 5.26 6.64 0.29
CA PHE A 110 5.03 5.41 1.04
C PHE A 110 3.58 4.95 0.86
N VAL A 111 3.40 3.68 0.48
CA VAL A 111 2.09 3.11 0.21
C VAL A 111 1.91 1.87 1.08
N ALA A 112 0.98 1.94 2.03
CA ALA A 112 0.57 0.79 2.82
C ALA A 112 -0.44 -0.04 2.02
N VAL A 113 -0.12 -1.32 1.85
CA VAL A 113 -0.90 -2.26 1.05
C VAL A 113 -1.45 -3.34 1.97
N THR A 114 -2.75 -3.62 1.85
CA THR A 114 -3.42 -4.73 2.53
C THR A 114 -3.89 -5.76 1.51
N GLN A 115 -4.48 -6.86 1.97
CA GLN A 115 -5.13 -7.83 1.09
C GLN A 115 -6.28 -7.22 0.27
N GLY A 116 -6.90 -6.14 0.78
CA GLY A 116 -7.97 -5.39 0.11
C GLY A 116 -7.50 -4.34 -0.89
N GLY A 117 -6.20 -4.05 -0.95
CA GLY A 117 -5.64 -3.01 -1.80
C GLY A 117 -4.80 -1.97 -1.05
N ILE A 118 -4.80 -0.74 -1.52
CA ILE A 118 -4.10 0.37 -0.85
C ILE A 118 -4.94 0.88 0.32
N GLU A 119 -4.37 0.87 1.51
CA GLU A 119 -4.99 1.45 2.71
C GLU A 119 -4.63 2.93 2.87
N LYS A 120 -3.36 3.26 2.65
CA LYS A 120 -2.82 4.60 2.85
C LYS A 120 -1.71 4.90 1.87
N ALA A 121 -1.70 6.13 1.34
CA ALA A 121 -0.57 6.69 0.62
C ALA A 121 -0.07 7.95 1.33
N SER A 122 1.25 8.08 1.50
CA SER A 122 1.89 9.22 2.16
C SER A 122 2.93 9.82 1.22
N LEU A 123 2.67 11.05 0.76
CA LEU A 123 3.59 11.86 -0.01
C LEU A 123 4.41 12.69 0.96
N MET A 124 5.71 12.47 1.01
CA MET A 124 6.60 13.03 2.02
C MET A 124 7.62 13.97 1.36
N GLY A 125 7.61 15.21 1.78
CA GLY A 125 8.46 16.27 1.22
C GLY A 125 7.97 16.79 -0.13
N ASN A 126 7.79 18.11 -0.26
CA ASN A 126 7.39 18.77 -1.52
C ASN A 126 6.18 18.11 -2.21
N ALA A 127 5.22 17.65 -1.41
CA ALA A 127 4.05 16.95 -1.90
C ALA A 127 3.24 17.84 -2.87
N PHE A 128 2.94 17.31 -4.05
CA PHE A 128 2.21 18.00 -5.09
C PHE A 128 1.24 17.07 -5.81
N ILE A 129 0.02 17.54 -6.02
CA ILE A 129 -1.03 16.86 -6.78
C ILE A 129 -1.52 17.81 -7.85
N ALA A 130 -1.65 17.32 -9.08
CA ALA A 130 -2.32 17.99 -10.17
C ALA A 130 -3.44 17.10 -10.71
N ILE A 131 -4.62 17.67 -10.91
CA ILE A 131 -5.79 16.99 -11.47
C ILE A 131 -6.23 17.81 -12.67
N GLN A 132 -6.28 17.19 -13.83
CA GLN A 132 -6.73 17.83 -15.05
C GLN A 132 -8.26 17.93 -15.06
N GLU A 133 -8.78 19.13 -15.10
CA GLU A 133 -10.21 19.41 -15.22
C GLU A 133 -10.65 19.49 -16.69
N ASP A 134 -9.86 20.17 -17.51
CA ASP A 134 -10.06 20.25 -18.96
C ASP A 134 -8.71 20.24 -19.71
N THR A 135 -8.70 20.62 -20.99
CA THR A 135 -7.50 20.61 -21.85
C THR A 135 -6.39 21.57 -21.40
N VAL A 136 -6.71 22.58 -20.57
CA VAL A 136 -5.78 23.66 -20.20
C VAL A 136 -5.76 23.97 -18.70
N HIS A 137 -6.78 23.53 -17.96
CA HIS A 137 -6.92 23.83 -16.53
C HIS A 137 -6.60 22.61 -15.67
N TYR A 138 -5.87 22.85 -14.59
CA TYR A 138 -5.45 21.83 -13.64
C TYR A 138 -5.69 22.31 -12.22
N ASP A 139 -6.48 21.57 -11.47
CA ASP A 139 -6.54 21.71 -10.03
C ASP A 139 -5.20 21.32 -9.42
N GLN A 140 -4.71 22.09 -8.48
CA GLN A 140 -3.38 21.90 -7.91
C GLN A 140 -3.42 22.00 -6.40
N ILE A 141 -2.75 21.08 -5.75
CA ILE A 141 -2.56 21.09 -4.30
C ILE A 141 -1.08 20.88 -4.02
N LYS A 142 -0.52 21.75 -3.18
CA LYS A 142 0.87 21.68 -2.73
C LYS A 142 0.92 21.77 -1.22
N SER A 143 1.75 20.94 -0.58
CA SER A 143 2.07 21.03 0.84
C SER A 143 3.41 20.39 1.15
N THR A 144 3.87 20.48 2.40
CA THR A 144 5.08 19.74 2.81
C THR A 144 4.85 18.25 2.76
N GLU A 145 3.70 17.79 3.26
CA GLU A 145 3.32 16.38 3.29
C GLU A 145 1.84 16.22 2.99
N MET A 146 1.47 15.10 2.39
CA MET A 146 0.08 14.73 2.14
C MET A 146 -0.17 13.27 2.50
N MET A 147 -1.32 12.99 3.09
CA MET A 147 -1.74 11.65 3.45
C MET A 147 -3.13 11.37 2.88
N ALA A 148 -3.25 10.32 2.07
CA ALA A 148 -4.50 9.83 1.53
C ALA A 148 -4.84 8.49 2.20
N TYR A 149 -6.08 8.36 2.67
CA TYR A 149 -6.60 7.14 3.29
C TYR A 149 -7.73 6.60 2.42
N PHE A 150 -7.69 5.30 2.17
CA PHE A 150 -8.63 4.63 1.31
C PHE A 150 -9.54 3.68 2.09
N ASP A 151 -10.71 3.39 1.56
CA ASP A 151 -11.60 2.36 2.08
C ASP A 151 -11.30 1.00 1.42
N ASP A 152 -11.98 -0.05 1.89
CA ASP A 152 -11.80 -1.43 1.40
C ASP A 152 -12.18 -1.61 -0.08
N LYS A 153 -12.84 -0.62 -0.68
CA LYS A 153 -13.21 -0.60 -2.10
C LYS A 153 -12.25 0.22 -2.96
N GLY A 154 -11.19 0.80 -2.34
CA GLY A 154 -10.23 1.67 -2.98
C GLY A 154 -10.71 3.11 -3.18
N GLY A 155 -11.85 3.49 -2.57
CA GLY A 155 -12.34 4.86 -2.57
C GLY A 155 -11.56 5.75 -1.60
N LEU A 156 -11.27 7.00 -1.99
CA LEU A 156 -10.62 7.97 -1.11
C LEU A 156 -11.58 8.36 0.02
N ARG A 157 -11.22 8.01 1.26
CA ARG A 157 -12.01 8.29 2.45
C ARG A 157 -11.63 9.59 3.14
N ARG A 158 -10.35 9.91 3.19
CA ARG A 158 -9.79 11.09 3.86
C ARG A 158 -8.52 11.52 3.20
N PHE A 159 -8.31 12.82 3.16
CA PHE A 159 -7.11 13.44 2.65
C PHE A 159 -6.65 14.54 3.61
N ASP A 160 -5.40 14.50 4.01
CA ASP A 160 -4.77 15.50 4.88
C ASP A 160 -3.58 16.13 4.16
N ALA A 161 -3.53 17.45 4.12
CA ALA A 161 -2.37 18.21 3.68
C ALA A 161 -1.74 18.89 4.91
N LEU A 162 -0.45 18.67 5.14
CA LEU A 162 0.26 19.03 6.35
C LEU A 162 1.46 19.93 6.03
N GLY A 163 1.76 20.87 6.94
CA GLY A 163 2.94 21.70 6.84
C GLY A 163 2.82 22.87 5.86
N GLY A 164 1.67 23.53 5.87
CA GLY A 164 1.38 24.65 4.99
C GLY A 164 0.86 24.21 3.63
N ALA A 165 -0.45 24.16 3.47
CA ALA A 165 -1.09 23.78 2.22
C ALA A 165 -1.48 24.99 1.38
N SER A 166 -1.24 24.92 0.08
CA SER A 166 -1.76 25.85 -0.92
C SER A 166 -2.50 25.05 -1.98
N ALA A 167 -3.71 25.47 -2.28
CA ALA A 167 -4.55 24.81 -3.27
C ALA A 167 -5.16 25.81 -4.24
N MET A 168 -5.30 25.41 -5.48
CA MET A 168 -5.96 26.14 -6.54
C MET A 168 -6.95 25.22 -7.24
N PHE A 169 -8.22 25.63 -7.30
CA PHE A 169 -9.31 24.88 -7.89
C PHE A 169 -10.03 25.70 -8.92
N TYR A 170 -10.34 25.07 -10.04
CA TYR A 170 -11.16 25.64 -11.11
C TYR A 170 -12.59 25.15 -10.92
N LEU A 171 -13.53 26.07 -10.82
CA LEU A 171 -14.95 25.77 -10.70
C LEU A 171 -15.65 26.06 -12.02
N GLU A 172 -16.38 25.08 -12.49
CA GLU A 172 -17.22 25.20 -13.68
C GLU A 172 -18.68 25.50 -13.30
N GLU A 173 -19.33 26.35 -14.06
CA GLU A 173 -20.75 26.60 -13.97
C GLU A 173 -21.32 26.67 -15.41
N ASN A 174 -22.35 25.86 -15.69
CA ASN A 174 -22.97 25.76 -17.01
C ASN A 174 -21.99 25.39 -18.15
N ASP A 175 -21.12 24.39 -17.90
CA ASP A 175 -20.09 23.90 -18.82
C ASP A 175 -19.03 24.95 -19.21
N ALA A 176 -18.88 26.01 -18.42
CA ALA A 176 -17.86 27.03 -18.62
C ALA A 176 -17.12 27.32 -17.31
N LEU A 177 -15.83 27.62 -17.43
CA LEU A 177 -15.03 28.05 -16.30
C LEU A 177 -15.62 29.32 -15.70
N ALA A 178 -16.14 29.22 -14.48
CA ALA A 178 -16.79 30.32 -13.77
C ALA A 178 -15.85 31.07 -12.86
N THR A 179 -14.99 30.35 -12.13
CA THR A 179 -14.10 30.98 -11.15
C THR A 179 -12.89 30.12 -10.82
N VAL A 180 -11.86 30.76 -10.29
CA VAL A 180 -10.67 30.12 -9.74
C VAL A 180 -10.62 30.42 -8.25
N ASN A 181 -10.61 29.39 -7.44
CA ASN A 181 -10.46 29.49 -5.99
C ASN A 181 -9.04 29.17 -5.58
N LYS A 182 -8.45 30.05 -4.77
CA LYS A 182 -7.17 29.80 -4.11
C LYS A 182 -7.36 29.72 -2.62
N ALA A 183 -6.83 28.68 -1.99
CA ALA A 183 -6.81 28.49 -0.56
C ALA A 183 -5.38 28.29 -0.07
N ASP A 184 -4.99 29.03 0.96
CA ASP A 184 -3.70 28.87 1.61
C ASP A 184 -3.95 28.60 3.11
N SER A 185 -3.27 27.59 3.66
CA SER A 185 -3.30 27.22 5.07
C SER A 185 -1.87 27.19 5.62
N LYS A 186 -1.70 27.60 6.87
CA LYS A 186 -0.42 27.57 7.58
C LYS A 186 -0.34 26.36 8.49
#